data_bd54d7dcd701daf09c3b6e6d09cb9903
#
_entry.id   bd54d7dcd701daf09c3b6e6d09cb9903
#
_cell.length_a   1.000
_cell.length_b   1.000
_cell.length_c   1.000
_cell.angle_alpha   90.00
_cell.angle_beta   90.00
_cell.angle_gamma   90.00
#
_symmetry.space_group_name_H-M   'P 1'
#
loop_
_entity.id
_entity.type
_entity.pdbx_description
1 polymer ?
#
loop_
_entity_poly.entity_id
_entity_poly.type
_entity_poly.pdbx_seq_one_letter_code
_entity_poly.pdbx_strand_id
1 'polypeptide(L)' 'MSRIRIRLRLTPHLEEMLREVPHRLDLVVPAGTTVRGLLQEAGIPPLAVYTVIQGRSVLDKDDALSNDTELTLLAPVAGG' A
#
# COMPACT_ATOMS: atom_id res chain seq x y z
N MET A 1 -2.33 -13.36 19.01
CA MET A 1 -2.75 -12.47 17.93
C MET A 1 -1.87 -12.67 16.73
N SER A 2 -2.49 -12.76 15.57
CA SER A 2 -1.75 -13.01 14.34
C SER A 2 -1.20 -11.71 13.77
N ARG A 3 0.04 -11.77 13.30
CA ARG A 3 0.64 -10.68 12.56
C ARG A 3 0.93 -11.16 11.16
N ILE A 4 0.84 -10.23 10.22
CA ILE A 4 1.10 -10.52 8.82
C ILE A 4 2.19 -9.59 8.32
N ARG A 5 2.92 -10.06 7.31
CA ARG A 5 3.96 -9.29 6.67
C ARG A 5 3.46 -8.81 5.32
N ILE A 6 3.48 -7.51 5.14
CA ILE A 6 3.04 -6.89 3.90
C ILE A 6 4.23 -6.21 3.26
N ARG A 7 4.47 -6.54 2.00
CA ARG A 7 5.48 -5.87 1.20
C ARG A 7 4.79 -4.86 0.31
N LEU A 8 5.19 -3.60 0.44
CA LEU A 8 4.66 -2.52 -0.39
C LEU A 8 5.66 -2.18 -1.47
N ARG A 9 5.16 -2.02 -2.69
CA ARG A 9 5.95 -1.59 -3.82
C ARG A 9 5.31 -0.36 -4.42
N LEU A 10 6.07 0.72 -4.52
CA LEU A 10 5.59 1.95 -5.11
C LEU A 10 6.00 1.99 -6.58
N THR A 11 5.06 2.37 -7.44
CA THR A 11 5.39 2.58 -8.84
C THR A 11 6.21 3.86 -8.99
N PRO A 12 6.97 4.01 -10.09
CA PRO A 12 7.90 5.14 -10.22
C PRO A 12 7.26 6.51 -10.03
N HIS A 13 6.06 6.72 -10.52
CA HIS A 13 5.40 8.00 -10.38
C HIS A 13 5.09 8.32 -8.91
N LEU A 14 4.60 7.33 -8.18
CA LEU A 14 4.32 7.49 -6.76
C LEU A 14 5.61 7.68 -5.97
N GLU A 15 6.66 6.98 -6.35
CA GLU A 15 7.98 7.10 -5.75
C GLU A 15 8.51 8.54 -5.87
N GLU A 16 8.31 9.17 -7.02
CA GLU A 16 8.70 10.57 -7.20
C GLU A 16 7.91 11.52 -6.30
N MET A 17 6.63 11.24 -6.11
CA MET A 17 5.78 12.06 -5.26
C MET A 17 6.13 11.92 -3.79
N LEU A 18 6.57 10.74 -3.39
CA LEU A 18 6.82 10.41 -1.99
C LEU A 18 8.30 10.08 -1.77
N ARG A 19 9.15 11.06 -1.99
CA ARG A 19 10.60 10.86 -1.96
C ARG A 19 11.15 10.33 -0.65
N GLU A 20 10.46 10.63 0.45
CA GLU A 20 10.90 10.17 1.76
C GLU A 20 10.53 8.73 2.05
N VAL A 21 9.69 8.14 1.20
CA VAL A 21 9.25 6.75 1.36
C VAL A 21 10.04 5.89 0.39
N PRO A 22 10.72 4.83 0.87
CA PRO A 22 11.41 3.91 -0.05
C PRO A 22 10.42 3.28 -1.01
N HIS A 23 10.86 2.96 -2.22
CA HIS A 23 9.96 2.35 -3.21
C HIS A 23 9.56 0.92 -2.85
N ARG A 24 10.24 0.32 -1.90
CA ARG A 24 9.87 -0.99 -1.34
C ARG A 24 9.95 -0.93 0.17
N LEU A 25 8.88 -1.40 0.81
CA LEU A 25 8.76 -1.42 2.25
C LEU A 25 8.23 -2.78 2.70
N ASP A 26 8.80 -3.29 3.78
CA ASP A 26 8.24 -4.46 4.45
C ASP A 26 7.67 -3.99 5.79
N LEU A 27 6.41 -4.31 6.02
CA LEU A 27 5.72 -3.96 7.25
C LEU A 27 5.13 -5.19 7.89
N VAL A 28 5.16 -5.23 9.21
CA VAL A 28 4.48 -6.28 9.98
C VAL A 28 3.35 -5.59 10.72
N VAL A 29 2.13 -6.04 10.45
CA VAL A 29 0.93 -5.45 11.04
C VAL A 29 0.01 -6.55 11.54
N PRO A 30 -0.92 -6.23 12.45
CA PRO A 30 -1.91 -7.23 12.89
C PRO A 30 -2.78 -7.67 11.72
N ALA A 31 -3.13 -8.95 11.68
CA ALA A 31 -4.10 -9.43 10.71
C ALA A 31 -5.41 -8.67 10.90
N GLY A 32 -6.06 -8.31 9.81
CA GLY A 32 -7.26 -7.49 9.85
C GLY A 32 -7.03 -6.01 9.65
N THR A 33 -5.76 -5.58 9.62
CA THR A 33 -5.44 -4.19 9.31
C THR A 33 -5.95 -3.86 7.91
N THR A 34 -6.63 -2.73 7.77
CA THR A 34 -7.11 -2.31 6.45
C THR A 34 -5.97 -1.75 5.62
N VAL A 35 -6.19 -1.69 4.31
CA VAL A 35 -5.22 -1.06 3.41
C VAL A 35 -4.94 0.37 3.86
N ARG A 36 -5.99 1.13 4.20
CA ARG A 36 -5.83 2.51 4.70
C ARG A 36 -4.94 2.57 5.94
N GLY A 37 -5.20 1.69 6.91
CA GLY A 37 -4.40 1.63 8.13
C GLY A 37 -2.95 1.27 7.84
N LEU A 38 -2.73 0.37 6.91
CA LEU A 38 -1.39 -0.02 6.49
C LEU A 38 -0.64 1.17 5.88
N LEU A 39 -1.29 1.92 5.00
CA LEU A 39 -0.68 3.09 4.38
C LEU A 39 -0.30 4.14 5.42
N GLN A 40 -1.18 4.37 6.39
CA GLN A 40 -0.90 5.30 7.47
C GLN A 40 0.30 4.85 8.29
N GLU A 41 0.39 3.57 8.57
CA GLU A 41 1.52 3.00 9.31
C GLU A 41 2.83 3.16 8.54
N ALA A 42 2.76 3.09 7.22
CA ALA A 42 3.92 3.25 6.35
C ALA A 42 4.31 4.72 6.15
N GLY A 43 3.51 5.65 6.65
CA GLY A 43 3.77 7.08 6.43
C GLY A 43 3.35 7.55 5.05
N ILE A 44 2.48 6.80 4.39
CA ILE A 44 2.00 7.13 3.06
C ILE A 44 0.58 7.71 3.18
N PRO A 45 0.36 8.96 2.75
CA PRO A 45 -0.99 9.51 2.78
C PRO A 45 -1.92 8.69 1.90
N PRO A 46 -3.03 8.17 2.44
CA PRO A 46 -3.93 7.35 1.63
C PRO A 46 -4.45 8.07 0.38
N LEU A 47 -4.61 9.38 0.43
CA LEU A 47 -5.08 10.16 -0.72
C LEU A 47 -4.06 10.24 -1.85
N ALA A 48 -2.78 9.99 -1.56
CA ALA A 48 -1.74 9.98 -2.58
C ALA A 48 -1.76 8.71 -3.40
N VAL A 49 -2.44 7.67 -2.92
CA VAL A 49 -2.49 6.38 -3.59
C VAL A 49 -3.84 6.24 -4.28
N TYR A 50 -3.82 6.10 -5.59
CA TYR A 50 -5.03 5.96 -6.38
C TYR A 50 -5.54 4.53 -6.38
N THR A 51 -4.65 3.57 -6.62
CA THR A 51 -5.03 2.18 -6.76
C THR A 51 -4.04 1.31 -6.00
N VAL A 52 -4.56 0.28 -5.34
CA VAL A 52 -3.76 -0.73 -4.66
C VAL A 52 -4.03 -2.07 -5.32
N ILE A 53 -2.98 -2.74 -5.77
CA ILE A 53 -3.11 -4.01 -6.48
C ILE A 53 -2.47 -5.13 -5.68
N GLN A 54 -3.23 -6.21 -5.50
CA GLN A 54 -2.75 -7.44 -4.91
C GLN A 54 -2.86 -8.53 -5.97
N GLY A 55 -1.72 -8.94 -6.54
CA GLY A 55 -1.74 -9.89 -7.63
C GLY A 55 -2.52 -9.35 -8.83
N ARG A 56 -3.68 -9.94 -9.06
CA ARG A 56 -4.58 -9.51 -10.15
C ARG A 56 -5.80 -8.76 -9.64
N SER A 57 -5.87 -8.54 -8.34
CA SER A 57 -7.05 -7.93 -7.72
C SER A 57 -6.76 -6.49 -7.34
N VAL A 58 -7.76 -5.64 -7.51
CA VAL A 58 -7.71 -4.27 -7.04
C VAL A 58 -8.38 -4.25 -5.67
N LEU A 59 -7.69 -3.67 -4.69
CA LEU A 59 -8.21 -3.57 -3.35
C LEU A 59 -8.72 -2.17 -3.06
N ASP A 60 -9.79 -2.10 -2.28
CA ASP A 60 -10.26 -0.85 -1.72
C ASP A 60 -9.45 -0.53 -0.47
N LYS A 61 -9.37 0.74 -0.14
CA LYS A 61 -8.62 1.17 1.05
C LYS A 61 -9.24 0.66 2.34
N ASP A 62 -10.50 0.29 2.31
CA ASP A 62 -11.19 -0.26 3.48
C ASP A 62 -11.16 -1.79 3.55
N ASP A 63 -10.55 -2.43 2.57
CA ASP A 63 -10.39 -3.88 2.61
C ASP A 63 -9.41 -4.28 3.69
N ALA A 64 -9.74 -5.34 4.43
CA ALA A 64 -8.88 -5.88 5.47
C ALA A 64 -7.88 -6.87 4.86
N LEU A 65 -6.67 -6.85 5.40
CA LEU A 65 -5.60 -7.75 4.98
C LEU A 65 -5.50 -8.89 5.98
N SER A 66 -5.47 -10.10 5.49
CA SER A 66 -5.49 -11.30 6.35
C SER A 66 -4.25 -12.16 6.24
N ASN A 67 -3.48 -12.03 5.18
CA ASN A 67 -2.34 -12.91 4.92
C ASN A 67 -1.14 -12.11 4.46
N ASP A 68 0.03 -12.71 4.61
CA ASP A 68 1.25 -12.15 4.04
C ASP A 68 1.05 -11.95 2.54
N THR A 69 1.41 -10.78 2.05
CA THR A 69 1.19 -10.47 0.64
C THR A 69 2.04 -9.30 0.19
N GLU A 70 2.11 -9.11 -1.11
CA GLU A 70 2.75 -7.95 -1.71
C GLU A 70 1.68 -7.08 -2.35
N LEU A 71 1.75 -5.79 -2.11
CA LEU A 71 0.83 -4.82 -2.69
C LEU A 71 1.62 -3.84 -3.55
N THR A 72 1.07 -3.54 -4.71
CA THR A 72 1.61 -2.51 -5.60
C THR A 72 0.74 -1.27 -5.50
N LEU A 73 1.38 -0.14 -5.25
CA LEU A 73 0.69 1.14 -5.07
C LEU A 73 0.87 2.00 -6.30
N LEU A 74 -0.23 2.51 -6.81
CA LEU A 74 -0.26 3.35 -8.01
C LEU A 74 -0.72 4.76 -7.67
N ALA A 75 -0.03 5.74 -8.24
CA ALA A 75 -0.43 7.13 -8.10
C ALA A 75 -1.50 7.48 -9.12
N PRO A 76 -2.27 8.54 -8.87
CA PRO A 76 -3.19 9.05 -9.88
C PRO A 76 -2.43 9.45 -11.14
N VAL A 77 -2.97 9.12 -12.29
CA VAL A 77 -2.39 9.55 -13.55
C VAL A 77 -2.84 10.97 -13.84
N ALA A 78 -1.89 11.88 -13.85
CA ALA A 78 -2.21 13.28 -14.07
C ALA A 78 -2.60 13.51 -15.51
N GLY A 79 -3.68 14.20 -15.67
CA GLY A 79 -4.04 14.82 -16.91
C GLY A 79 -4.32 13.89 -18.06
N GLY A 80 -4.66 12.77 -17.77
CA GLY A 80 -5.15 11.86 -18.80
C GLY A 80 -4.82 12.25 -20.18
#